data_16281e9c905aa72abef975dc7808d5cf
#
_entry.id   16281e9c905aa72abef975dc7808d5cf
#
_cell.length_a   1.000
_cell.length_b   1.000
_cell.length_c   1.000
_cell.angle_alpha   90.00
_cell.angle_beta   90.00
_cell.angle_gamma   90.00
#
_symmetry.space_group_name_H-M   'P 1'
#
loop_
_entity.id
_entity.type
_entity.pdbx_description
1 polymer ?
#
loop_
_entity_poly.entity_id
_entity_poly.type
_entity_poly.pdbx_seq_one_letter_code
_entity_poly.pdbx_strand_id
1 'polypeptide(L)'
;MDYPYLCLPKDYWMQRYFIDLAYDGTAYHGWQVQPNGVSVQECLERALSTLLRREVGVVGAGRTDAGVHASLMVAHFDADGPLDEVFMTDKLNRLLPPDISVYRLRAVKPEAHARFDATSRMYKYYVTTAKYPFDRQYRCRLFQRPDFDRMNEAARTLFDYTDFTSFSKLHTDVKTNNCRIMEAAWTQVDDVTWVFTIRADRFLRNMVRAVVGTLLEVGRGKMDVDGFRRVIEQKDRCRAGTSVPGNALFLVDVTYPDSLFI
;
A
#
# COMPACT_ATOMS: atom_id res chain seq x y z
N MET A 1 26.17 -31.61 45.07
CA MET A 1 24.95 -31.99 44.27
C MET A 1 24.93 -31.11 43.08
N ASP A 2 25.51 -31.59 42.00
CA ASP A 2 25.64 -30.92 40.72
C ASP A 2 24.35 -31.05 39.95
N TYR A 3 23.69 -29.94 39.69
CA TYR A 3 22.59 -29.90 38.71
C TYR A 3 23.21 -29.86 37.32
N PRO A 4 22.99 -30.88 36.48
CA PRO A 4 23.39 -30.82 35.10
C PRO A 4 22.48 -29.80 34.41
N TYR A 5 23.03 -28.67 33.99
CA TYR A 5 22.41 -27.80 33.00
C TYR A 5 22.31 -28.64 31.70
N LEU A 6 21.17 -29.24 31.48
CA LEU A 6 20.80 -29.79 30.18
C LEU A 6 20.84 -28.61 29.19
N CYS A 7 21.94 -28.54 28.47
CA CYS A 7 22.05 -27.74 27.27
C CYS A 7 21.13 -28.40 26.23
N LEU A 8 19.85 -28.04 26.23
CA LEU A 8 18.96 -28.36 25.12
C LEU A 8 19.58 -27.76 23.87
N PRO A 9 19.65 -28.48 22.75
CA PRO A 9 20.07 -27.91 21.50
C PRO A 9 19.15 -26.71 21.22
N LYS A 10 19.74 -25.56 21.01
CA LYS A 10 19.02 -24.38 20.52
C LYS A 10 18.66 -24.64 19.06
N ASP A 11 17.69 -25.50 18.82
CA ASP A 11 16.91 -25.40 17.61
C ASP A 11 16.17 -24.08 17.71
N TYR A 12 16.78 -23.05 17.16
CA TYR A 12 16.19 -21.71 17.06
C TYR A 12 14.91 -21.84 16.25
N TRP A 13 13.82 -22.03 16.95
CA TRP A 13 12.50 -22.15 16.36
C TRP A 13 12.03 -20.75 15.98
N MET A 14 12.32 -20.35 14.73
CA MET A 14 11.88 -19.06 14.20
C MET A 14 10.37 -19.11 13.97
N GLN A 15 9.64 -18.21 14.59
CA GLN A 15 8.22 -18.02 14.36
C GLN A 15 8.00 -16.78 13.51
N ARG A 16 7.30 -16.91 12.38
CA ARG A 16 6.93 -15.79 11.53
C ARG A 16 5.61 -15.18 12.00
N TYR A 17 5.57 -13.84 11.97
CA TYR A 17 4.40 -13.05 12.30
C TYR A 17 4.04 -12.10 11.15
N PHE A 18 2.74 -11.99 10.88
CA PHE A 18 2.19 -10.86 10.17
C PHE A 18 1.82 -9.78 11.18
N ILE A 19 2.14 -8.54 10.81
CA ILE A 19 1.80 -7.33 11.55
C ILE A 19 0.89 -6.45 10.69
N ASP A 20 -0.31 -6.20 11.18
CA ASP A 20 -1.29 -5.32 10.56
C ASP A 20 -1.14 -3.93 11.16
N LEU A 21 -0.89 -2.92 10.31
CA LEU A 21 -0.62 -1.56 10.78
C LEU A 21 -1.22 -0.50 9.87
N ALA A 22 -1.43 0.70 10.42
CA ALA A 22 -1.78 1.90 9.69
C ALA A 22 -0.70 2.98 9.85
N TYR A 23 -0.63 3.89 8.90
CA TYR A 23 0.22 5.06 9.02
C TYR A 23 -0.27 6.25 8.19
N ASP A 24 -0.05 7.44 8.74
CA ASP A 24 -0.05 8.69 7.98
C ASP A 24 1.32 8.86 7.30
N GLY A 25 1.33 8.80 5.98
CA GLY A 25 2.57 8.88 5.19
C GLY A 25 3.16 10.28 5.04
N THR A 26 2.51 11.32 5.57
CA THR A 26 2.88 12.73 5.34
C THR A 26 4.34 13.03 5.70
N ALA A 27 4.82 12.49 6.82
CA ALA A 27 6.18 12.72 7.32
C ALA A 27 7.22 11.73 6.76
N TYR A 28 6.80 10.77 5.90
CA TYR A 28 7.66 9.67 5.47
C TYR A 28 7.99 9.71 3.99
N HIS A 29 9.20 9.25 3.67
CA HIS A 29 9.65 9.01 2.29
C HIS A 29 9.10 7.69 1.72
N GLY A 30 7.88 7.31 2.15
CA GLY A 30 7.19 6.09 1.79
C GLY A 30 7.47 4.93 2.73
N TRP A 31 7.08 3.74 2.30
CA TRP A 31 7.22 2.54 3.11
C TRP A 31 8.68 2.11 3.29
N GLN A 32 9.42 1.94 2.19
CA GLN A 32 10.70 1.24 2.17
C GLN A 32 11.86 2.10 2.65
N VAL A 33 12.78 1.50 3.43
CA VAL A 33 14.06 2.10 3.83
C VAL A 33 14.83 2.57 2.61
N GLN A 34 15.30 3.81 2.65
CA GLN A 34 16.10 4.45 1.61
C GLN A 34 17.03 5.52 2.22
N PRO A 35 18.16 5.85 1.58
CA PRO A 35 19.16 6.75 2.18
C PRO A 35 18.69 8.18 2.42
N ASN A 36 17.62 8.63 1.74
CA ASN A 36 17.29 10.05 1.62
C ASN A 36 16.21 10.53 2.59
N GLY A 37 15.82 9.73 3.58
CA GLY A 37 14.83 10.14 4.57
C GLY A 37 14.17 8.99 5.32
N VAL A 38 13.51 9.33 6.41
CA VAL A 38 12.86 8.37 7.30
C VAL A 38 11.72 7.66 6.59
N SER A 39 11.62 6.35 6.75
CA SER A 39 10.57 5.50 6.20
C SER A 39 9.76 4.83 7.31
N VAL A 40 8.54 4.38 6.98
CA VAL A 40 7.70 3.65 7.92
C VAL A 40 8.35 2.32 8.32
N GLN A 41 8.96 1.62 7.36
CA GLN A 41 9.69 0.36 7.60
C GLN A 41 10.80 0.54 8.62
N GLU A 42 11.63 1.60 8.50
CA GLU A 42 12.71 1.90 9.42
C GLU A 42 12.21 2.13 10.86
N CYS A 43 11.11 2.87 11.02
CA CYS A 43 10.50 3.09 12.34
C CYS A 43 10.02 1.77 12.97
N LEU A 44 9.39 0.91 12.17
CA LEU A 44 8.90 -0.38 12.62
C LEU A 44 10.05 -1.34 12.97
N GLU A 45 11.08 -1.43 12.13
CA GLU A 45 12.28 -2.25 12.37
C GLU A 45 13.02 -1.82 13.66
N ARG A 46 13.16 -0.51 13.88
CA ARG A 46 13.76 0.02 15.11
C ARG A 46 12.95 -0.32 16.36
N ALA A 47 11.61 -0.20 16.30
CA ALA A 47 10.74 -0.53 17.43
C ALA A 47 10.78 -2.04 17.74
N LEU A 48 10.68 -2.91 16.72
CA LEU A 48 10.81 -4.37 16.87
C LEU A 48 12.18 -4.76 17.41
N SER A 49 13.26 -4.18 16.87
CA SER A 49 14.62 -4.48 17.31
C SER A 49 14.87 -4.06 18.76
N THR A 50 14.25 -2.97 19.21
CA THR A 50 14.29 -2.55 20.61
C THR A 50 13.60 -3.55 21.53
N LEU A 51 12.41 -4.03 21.17
CA LEU A 51 11.63 -4.98 21.98
C LEU A 51 12.26 -6.37 22.00
N LEU A 52 12.75 -6.84 20.87
CA LEU A 52 13.32 -8.19 20.72
C LEU A 52 14.82 -8.24 21.04
N ARG A 53 15.45 -7.08 21.31
CA ARG A 53 16.88 -6.92 21.68
C ARG A 53 17.84 -7.53 20.67
N ARG A 54 17.44 -7.50 19.39
CA ARG A 54 18.28 -7.91 18.25
C ARG A 54 17.82 -7.16 17.00
N GLU A 55 18.63 -7.16 15.96
CA GLU A 55 18.21 -6.62 14.66
C GLU A 55 17.07 -7.46 14.05
N VAL A 56 16.01 -6.77 13.62
CA VAL A 56 14.81 -7.38 13.02
C VAL A 56 14.49 -6.67 11.71
N GLY A 57 14.59 -7.39 10.61
CA GLY A 57 14.14 -6.91 9.30
C GLY A 57 12.66 -7.15 9.09
N VAL A 58 12.01 -6.26 8.37
CA VAL A 58 10.58 -6.32 8.05
C VAL A 58 10.34 -6.27 6.55
N VAL A 59 9.41 -7.08 6.07
CA VAL A 59 9.02 -7.10 4.66
C VAL A 59 7.53 -6.77 4.51
N GLY A 60 7.22 -5.63 3.88
CA GLY A 60 5.83 -5.20 3.65
C GLY A 60 5.17 -5.87 2.46
N ALA A 61 3.82 -5.89 2.47
CA ALA A 61 2.96 -6.39 1.39
C ALA A 61 3.14 -5.65 0.06
N GLY A 62 3.71 -4.46 0.11
CA GLY A 62 4.01 -3.63 -1.05
C GLY A 62 4.77 -2.38 -0.64
N ARG A 63 5.16 -1.58 -1.64
CA ARG A 63 5.79 -0.29 -1.43
C ARG A 63 4.76 0.81 -1.65
N THR A 64 4.75 1.81 -0.76
CA THR A 64 4.05 3.08 -0.99
C THR A 64 5.07 4.17 -1.29
N ASP A 65 4.68 5.11 -2.15
CA ASP A 65 5.52 6.29 -2.45
C ASP A 65 5.50 7.29 -1.27
N ALA A 66 6.42 8.27 -1.27
CA ALA A 66 6.43 9.35 -0.31
C ALA A 66 5.07 10.06 -0.22
N GLY A 67 4.60 10.32 1.00
CA GLY A 67 3.32 10.97 1.28
C GLY A 67 2.09 10.11 1.06
N VAL A 68 2.23 8.84 0.67
CA VAL A 68 1.10 7.88 0.53
C VAL A 68 0.82 7.25 1.88
N HIS A 69 -0.46 7.19 2.24
CA HIS A 69 -0.93 6.63 3.51
C HIS A 69 -1.31 5.15 3.40
N ALA A 70 -1.47 4.51 4.54
CA ALA A 70 -2.13 3.22 4.63
C ALA A 70 -3.07 3.19 5.84
N SER A 71 -4.33 2.83 5.62
CA SER A 71 -5.22 2.43 6.71
C SER A 71 -5.08 0.94 7.03
N LEU A 72 -4.52 0.16 6.11
CA LEU A 72 -4.09 -1.22 6.35
C LEU A 72 -2.88 -1.56 5.48
N MET A 73 -1.71 -1.62 6.10
CA MET A 73 -0.50 -2.28 5.57
C MET A 73 -0.29 -3.57 6.34
N VAL A 74 0.17 -4.60 5.65
CA VAL A 74 0.61 -5.84 6.28
C VAL A 74 2.10 -6.03 6.01
N ALA A 75 2.84 -6.41 7.04
CA ALA A 75 4.24 -6.76 6.93
C ALA A 75 4.53 -8.07 7.68
N HIS A 76 5.64 -8.73 7.37
CA HIS A 76 6.08 -9.87 8.16
C HIS A 76 7.47 -9.65 8.72
N PHE A 77 7.72 -10.31 9.86
CA PHE A 77 9.03 -10.43 10.49
C PHE A 77 9.13 -11.79 11.18
N ASP A 78 10.37 -12.16 11.54
CA ASP A 78 10.66 -13.42 12.23
C ASP A 78 11.12 -13.14 13.67
N ALA A 79 10.63 -13.94 14.63
CA ALA A 79 11.00 -13.89 16.05
C ALA A 79 11.59 -15.21 16.50
N ASP A 80 12.45 -15.18 17.55
CA ASP A 80 13.06 -16.34 18.16
C ASP A 80 12.06 -17.04 19.11
N GLY A 81 11.04 -17.69 18.54
CA GLY A 81 9.98 -18.37 19.28
C GLY A 81 8.66 -17.60 19.36
N PRO A 82 7.70 -18.14 20.11
CA PRO A 82 6.37 -17.57 20.22
C PRO A 82 6.39 -16.25 21.02
N LEU A 83 5.60 -15.27 20.54
CA LEU A 83 5.40 -13.98 21.17
C LEU A 83 3.98 -13.90 21.77
N ASP A 84 3.82 -13.15 22.85
CA ASP A 84 2.51 -12.64 23.27
C ASP A 84 2.09 -11.51 22.32
N GLU A 85 1.17 -11.81 21.42
CA GLU A 85 0.74 -10.91 20.34
C GLU A 85 0.09 -9.62 20.89
N VAL A 86 -0.70 -9.73 21.96
CA VAL A 86 -1.37 -8.60 22.59
C VAL A 86 -0.36 -7.70 23.30
N PHE A 87 0.54 -8.28 24.08
CA PHE A 87 1.61 -7.54 24.74
C PHE A 87 2.51 -6.84 23.74
N MET A 88 2.93 -7.52 22.66
CA MET A 88 3.78 -6.95 21.64
C MET A 88 3.10 -5.81 20.89
N THR A 89 1.80 -5.95 20.58
CA THR A 89 1.00 -4.88 19.96
C THR A 89 0.96 -3.61 20.83
N ASP A 90 0.68 -3.76 22.15
CA ASP A 90 0.70 -2.63 23.10
C ASP A 90 2.08 -1.97 23.16
N LYS A 91 3.15 -2.77 23.28
CA LYS A 91 4.52 -2.24 23.37
C LYS A 91 4.97 -1.53 22.09
N LEU A 92 4.64 -2.06 20.93
CA LEU A 92 4.94 -1.42 19.64
C LEU A 92 4.25 -0.05 19.54
N ASN A 93 2.95 0.04 19.89
CA ASN A 93 2.22 1.30 19.85
C ASN A 93 2.74 2.36 20.84
N ARG A 94 3.43 1.96 21.89
CA ARG A 94 4.11 2.90 22.83
C ARG A 94 5.47 3.40 22.33
N LEU A 95 6.13 2.64 21.46
CA LEU A 95 7.46 2.98 20.92
C LEU A 95 7.37 3.69 19.56
N LEU A 96 6.35 3.41 18.78
CA LEU A 96 6.15 3.97 17.46
C LEU A 96 5.74 5.45 17.56
N PRO A 97 6.08 6.27 16.55
CA PRO A 97 5.54 7.62 16.41
C PRO A 97 4.01 7.62 16.35
N PRO A 98 3.35 8.75 16.72
CA PRO A 98 1.88 8.82 16.79
C PRO A 98 1.17 8.66 15.46
N ASP A 99 1.89 8.78 14.35
CA ASP A 99 1.42 8.62 12.98
C ASP A 99 1.60 7.19 12.43
N ILE A 100 2.05 6.23 13.26
CA ILE A 100 2.10 4.79 12.96
C ILE A 100 1.39 4.03 14.08
N SER A 101 0.40 3.22 13.73
CA SER A 101 -0.35 2.38 14.67
C SER A 101 -0.37 0.93 14.24
N VAL A 102 -0.03 0.03 15.16
CA VAL A 102 -0.17 -1.43 14.98
C VAL A 102 -1.52 -1.87 15.48
N TYR A 103 -2.28 -2.57 14.63
CA TYR A 103 -3.59 -3.11 15.01
C TYR A 103 -3.48 -4.46 15.72
N ARG A 104 -2.61 -5.32 15.17
CA ARG A 104 -2.38 -6.67 15.71
C ARG A 104 -1.16 -7.33 15.12
N LEU A 105 -0.65 -8.33 15.83
CA LEU A 105 0.24 -9.36 15.32
C LEU A 105 -0.57 -10.65 15.12
N ARG A 106 -0.15 -11.51 14.20
CA ARG A 106 -0.73 -12.84 13.99
C ARG A 106 0.37 -13.81 13.61
N ALA A 107 0.45 -14.94 14.32
CA ALA A 107 1.33 -16.03 13.93
C ALA A 107 0.90 -16.58 12.56
N VAL A 108 1.87 -16.86 11.71
CA VAL A 108 1.66 -17.42 10.38
C VAL A 108 2.63 -18.55 10.13
N LYS A 109 2.35 -19.35 9.10
CA LYS A 109 3.26 -20.41 8.65
C LYS A 109 4.65 -19.84 8.34
N PRO A 110 5.73 -20.60 8.58
CA PRO A 110 7.11 -20.12 8.39
C PRO A 110 7.42 -19.63 6.96
N GLU A 111 6.79 -20.24 5.96
CA GLU A 111 6.94 -19.89 4.54
C GLU A 111 6.09 -18.68 4.12
N ALA A 112 5.12 -18.22 4.95
CA ALA A 112 4.22 -17.14 4.61
C ALA A 112 4.98 -15.84 4.30
N HIS A 113 4.62 -15.16 3.21
CA HIS A 113 5.31 -13.98 2.75
C HIS A 113 4.33 -12.82 2.48
N ALA A 114 4.41 -11.75 3.26
CA ALA A 114 3.47 -10.62 3.18
C ALA A 114 3.28 -10.05 1.77
N ARG A 115 4.31 -10.04 0.92
CA ARG A 115 4.22 -9.51 -0.44
C ARG A 115 3.71 -10.52 -1.45
N PHE A 116 4.20 -11.77 -1.40
CA PHE A 116 3.98 -12.74 -2.47
C PHE A 116 2.70 -13.55 -2.30
N ASP A 117 2.25 -13.76 -1.05
CA ASP A 117 1.03 -14.50 -0.76
C ASP A 117 -0.22 -13.61 -0.69
N ALA A 118 -0.05 -12.29 -0.79
CA ALA A 118 -1.20 -11.41 -0.87
C ALA A 118 -1.94 -11.57 -2.21
N THR A 119 -3.21 -11.91 -2.11
CA THR A 119 -4.10 -12.19 -3.26
C THR A 119 -4.67 -10.93 -3.90
N SER A 120 -4.84 -9.86 -3.11
CA SER A 120 -5.21 -8.54 -3.64
C SER A 120 -4.74 -7.39 -2.74
N ARG A 121 -4.71 -6.19 -3.32
CA ARG A 121 -4.54 -4.90 -2.64
C ARG A 121 -5.62 -3.96 -3.13
N MET A 122 -6.13 -3.12 -2.21
CA MET A 122 -7.09 -2.08 -2.55
C MET A 122 -6.52 -0.71 -2.19
N TYR A 123 -6.64 0.22 -3.11
CA TYR A 123 -6.31 1.63 -2.88
C TYR A 123 -7.54 2.50 -3.03
N LYS A 124 -7.58 3.58 -2.26
CA LYS A 124 -8.55 4.66 -2.39
C LYS A 124 -7.82 5.98 -2.63
N TYR A 125 -8.30 6.75 -3.61
CA TYR A 125 -7.81 8.09 -3.90
C TYR A 125 -8.93 9.11 -3.73
N TYR A 126 -8.75 10.07 -2.82
CA TYR A 126 -9.78 11.05 -2.49
C TYR A 126 -9.57 12.35 -3.23
N VAL A 127 -10.64 12.89 -3.84
CA VAL A 127 -10.67 14.21 -4.46
C VAL A 127 -11.79 15.05 -3.90
N THR A 128 -11.61 16.37 -3.87
CA THR A 128 -12.64 17.32 -3.47
C THR A 128 -12.67 18.51 -4.40
N THR A 129 -13.88 19.05 -4.66
CA THR A 129 -14.07 20.27 -5.44
C THR A 129 -14.18 21.52 -4.55
N ALA A 130 -14.30 21.34 -3.23
CA ALA A 130 -14.37 22.42 -2.26
C ALA A 130 -13.00 22.71 -1.63
N LYS A 131 -12.85 23.94 -1.12
CA LYS A 131 -11.75 24.31 -0.22
C LYS A 131 -12.15 23.91 1.19
N TYR A 132 -11.43 22.92 1.77
CA TYR A 132 -11.68 22.48 3.14
C TYR A 132 -10.36 22.44 3.92
N PRO A 133 -10.26 23.14 5.09
CA PRO A 133 -8.98 23.35 5.76
C PRO A 133 -8.50 22.15 6.62
N PHE A 134 -9.43 21.31 7.14
CA PHE A 134 -9.09 20.35 8.19
C PHE A 134 -8.40 19.07 7.69
N ASP A 135 -8.80 18.52 6.55
CA ASP A 135 -8.22 17.29 6.00
C ASP A 135 -7.61 17.48 4.61
N ARG A 136 -7.17 18.71 4.31
CA ARG A 136 -6.55 19.09 3.03
C ARG A 136 -5.33 18.23 2.64
N GLN A 137 -4.64 17.66 3.62
CA GLN A 137 -3.50 16.80 3.43
C GLN A 137 -3.88 15.39 2.98
N TYR A 138 -5.17 15.02 3.04
CA TYR A 138 -5.67 13.68 2.70
C TYR A 138 -6.56 13.67 1.45
N ARG A 139 -6.74 14.81 0.79
CA ARG A 139 -7.57 14.96 -0.41
C ARG A 139 -6.87 15.80 -1.47
N CYS A 140 -7.00 15.39 -2.72
CA CYS A 140 -6.57 16.21 -3.85
C CYS A 140 -7.67 17.19 -4.24
N ARG A 141 -7.40 18.49 -4.12
CA ARG A 141 -8.37 19.50 -4.53
C ARG A 141 -8.38 19.65 -6.04
N LEU A 142 -9.58 19.56 -6.62
CA LEU A 142 -9.85 19.86 -8.02
C LEU A 142 -10.50 21.23 -8.12
N PHE A 143 -9.99 22.12 -8.97
CA PHE A 143 -10.53 23.47 -9.13
C PHE A 143 -11.82 23.51 -9.97
N GLN A 144 -12.03 22.49 -10.79
CA GLN A 144 -13.23 22.29 -11.59
C GLN A 144 -13.73 20.86 -11.36
N ARG A 145 -15.05 20.70 -11.28
CA ARG A 145 -15.68 19.37 -11.18
C ARG A 145 -15.52 18.66 -12.51
N PRO A 146 -14.84 17.50 -12.54
CA PRO A 146 -14.74 16.68 -13.74
C PRO A 146 -16.03 15.90 -13.96
N ASP A 147 -16.19 15.38 -15.16
CA ASP A 147 -17.25 14.44 -15.51
C ASP A 147 -16.92 13.04 -14.96
N PHE A 148 -17.45 12.72 -13.77
CA PHE A 148 -17.20 11.43 -13.11
C PHE A 148 -17.87 10.26 -13.83
N ASP A 149 -18.95 10.48 -14.60
CA ASP A 149 -19.60 9.42 -15.36
C ASP A 149 -18.72 8.96 -16.50
N ARG A 150 -18.12 9.89 -17.25
CA ARG A 150 -17.10 9.60 -18.25
C ARG A 150 -15.85 8.96 -17.67
N MET A 151 -15.41 9.43 -16.48
CA MET A 151 -14.28 8.80 -15.78
C MET A 151 -14.60 7.36 -15.39
N ASN A 152 -15.82 7.05 -14.98
CA ASN A 152 -16.26 5.70 -14.67
C ASN A 152 -16.36 4.83 -15.94
N GLU A 153 -16.82 5.40 -17.05
CA GLU A 153 -16.81 4.69 -18.34
C GLU A 153 -15.38 4.30 -18.76
N ALA A 154 -14.43 5.23 -18.66
CA ALA A 154 -13.02 4.95 -18.92
C ALA A 154 -12.43 3.94 -17.93
N ALA A 155 -12.76 4.04 -16.63
CA ALA A 155 -12.26 3.13 -15.60
C ALA A 155 -12.70 1.67 -15.84
N ARG A 156 -13.92 1.44 -16.37
CA ARG A 156 -14.39 0.10 -16.75
C ARG A 156 -13.51 -0.56 -17.81
N THR A 157 -12.87 0.22 -18.68
CA THR A 157 -11.98 -0.35 -19.70
C THR A 157 -10.72 -0.99 -19.11
N LEU A 158 -10.33 -0.66 -17.87
CA LEU A 158 -9.20 -1.30 -17.18
C LEU A 158 -9.37 -2.82 -17.03
N PHE A 159 -10.60 -3.32 -17.00
CA PHE A 159 -10.87 -4.77 -16.90
C PHE A 159 -10.55 -5.54 -18.17
N ASP A 160 -10.44 -4.86 -19.31
CA ASP A 160 -10.16 -5.46 -20.62
C ASP A 160 -8.66 -5.73 -20.84
N TYR A 161 -7.79 -5.24 -19.93
CA TYR A 161 -6.33 -5.27 -20.09
C TYR A 161 -5.64 -5.96 -18.91
N THR A 162 -4.44 -6.44 -19.18
CA THR A 162 -3.54 -6.99 -18.15
C THR A 162 -2.20 -6.27 -18.11
N ASP A 163 -1.69 -5.78 -19.23
CA ASP A 163 -0.41 -5.07 -19.31
C ASP A 163 -0.62 -3.56 -19.07
N PHE A 164 -0.11 -3.07 -17.95
CA PHE A 164 -0.24 -1.68 -17.52
C PHE A 164 1.09 -0.89 -17.61
N THR A 165 1.93 -1.22 -18.59
CA THR A 165 3.23 -0.56 -18.82
C THR A 165 3.12 0.96 -18.87
N SER A 166 2.07 1.51 -19.52
CA SER A 166 1.83 2.96 -19.61
C SER A 166 1.62 3.64 -18.24
N PHE A 167 1.29 2.90 -17.20
CA PHE A 167 1.12 3.45 -15.86
C PHE A 167 2.26 3.10 -14.90
N SER A 168 3.29 2.38 -15.36
CA SER A 168 4.46 2.03 -14.56
C SER A 168 5.49 3.15 -14.56
N LYS A 169 6.16 3.35 -13.41
CA LYS A 169 7.39 4.16 -13.40
C LYS A 169 8.46 3.45 -14.23
N LEU A 170 9.16 4.20 -15.08
CA LEU A 170 10.28 3.68 -15.87
C LEU A 170 11.43 3.18 -14.98
N HIS A 171 12.22 2.24 -15.48
CA HIS A 171 13.40 1.69 -14.81
C HIS A 171 13.07 1.04 -13.44
N THR A 172 12.12 0.11 -13.43
CA THR A 172 11.80 -0.72 -12.26
C THR A 172 12.21 -2.16 -12.50
N ASP A 173 12.78 -2.83 -11.47
CA ASP A 173 13.23 -4.24 -11.50
C ASP A 173 12.04 -5.22 -11.42
N VAL A 174 11.02 -5.03 -12.24
CA VAL A 174 9.87 -5.93 -12.28
C VAL A 174 9.97 -6.87 -13.48
N LYS A 175 9.68 -8.17 -13.28
CA LYS A 175 9.71 -9.18 -14.34
C LYS A 175 8.59 -9.01 -15.36
N THR A 176 7.47 -8.39 -14.97
CA THR A 176 6.30 -8.17 -15.83
C THR A 176 5.49 -6.98 -15.32
N ASN A 177 4.84 -6.28 -16.26
CA ASN A 177 3.91 -5.17 -15.97
C ASN A 177 2.45 -5.63 -15.95
N ASN A 178 2.20 -6.95 -15.86
CA ASN A 178 0.87 -7.51 -15.80
C ASN A 178 0.27 -7.37 -14.40
N CYS A 179 -0.98 -6.90 -14.37
CA CYS A 179 -1.83 -6.81 -13.18
C CYS A 179 -3.25 -7.21 -13.58
N ARG A 180 -3.99 -7.81 -12.68
CA ARG A 180 -5.41 -8.12 -12.88
C ARG A 180 -6.25 -7.18 -12.02
N ILE A 181 -6.97 -6.27 -12.68
CA ILE A 181 -7.90 -5.36 -12.00
C ILE A 181 -9.15 -6.14 -11.58
N MET A 182 -9.58 -5.94 -10.35
CA MET A 182 -10.75 -6.57 -9.73
C MET A 182 -11.85 -5.55 -9.42
N GLU A 183 -11.47 -4.29 -9.19
CA GLU A 183 -12.39 -3.18 -8.94
C GLU A 183 -11.75 -1.89 -9.45
N ALA A 184 -12.53 -1.01 -10.08
CA ALA A 184 -12.08 0.32 -10.50
C ALA A 184 -13.31 1.22 -10.70
N ALA A 185 -13.60 2.09 -9.73
CA ALA A 185 -14.77 2.96 -9.79
C ALA A 185 -14.58 4.25 -8.98
N TRP A 186 -15.17 5.33 -9.48
CA TRP A 186 -15.41 6.57 -8.76
C TRP A 186 -16.78 6.52 -8.09
N THR A 187 -16.82 6.80 -6.80
CA THR A 187 -18.05 6.94 -6.02
C THR A 187 -18.09 8.27 -5.30
N GLN A 188 -19.27 8.86 -5.22
CA GLN A 188 -19.48 10.10 -4.47
C GLN A 188 -19.56 9.76 -2.98
N VAL A 189 -18.82 10.51 -2.15
CA VAL A 189 -18.81 10.35 -0.69
C VAL A 189 -19.76 11.38 -0.06
N ASP A 190 -19.69 12.62 -0.54
CA ASP A 190 -20.55 13.74 -0.16
C ASP A 190 -20.70 14.72 -1.35
N ASP A 191 -21.38 15.85 -1.17
CA ASP A 191 -21.68 16.80 -2.25
C ASP A 191 -20.45 17.29 -3.02
N VAL A 192 -19.28 17.29 -2.38
CA VAL A 192 -18.04 17.87 -2.93
C VAL A 192 -16.87 16.88 -2.99
N THR A 193 -17.04 15.70 -2.40
CA THR A 193 -15.98 14.70 -2.27
C THR A 193 -16.30 13.44 -3.07
N TRP A 194 -15.30 12.97 -3.81
CA TRP A 194 -15.34 11.71 -4.55
C TRP A 194 -14.14 10.85 -4.19
N VAL A 195 -14.31 9.53 -4.29
CA VAL A 195 -13.25 8.55 -4.07
C VAL A 195 -13.14 7.61 -5.25
N PHE A 196 -11.92 7.41 -5.74
CA PHE A 196 -11.60 6.35 -6.68
C PHE A 196 -11.13 5.13 -5.89
N THR A 197 -11.87 4.05 -5.99
CA THR A 197 -11.48 2.74 -5.42
C THR A 197 -10.92 1.87 -6.53
N ILE A 198 -9.74 1.29 -6.30
CA ILE A 198 -9.14 0.33 -7.22
C ILE A 198 -8.57 -0.85 -6.46
N ARG A 199 -8.92 -2.07 -6.89
CA ARG A 199 -8.40 -3.34 -6.36
C ARG A 199 -7.76 -4.14 -7.48
N ALA A 200 -6.59 -4.72 -7.21
CA ALA A 200 -5.90 -5.62 -8.12
C ALA A 200 -5.10 -6.68 -7.35
N ASP A 201 -4.69 -7.75 -8.04
CA ASP A 201 -3.77 -8.76 -7.50
C ASP A 201 -2.41 -8.15 -7.13
N ARG A 202 -1.96 -7.16 -7.89
CA ARG A 202 -0.75 -6.36 -7.64
C ARG A 202 -0.85 -5.00 -8.31
N PHE A 203 0.04 -4.09 -7.90
CA PHE A 203 0.22 -2.80 -8.55
C PHE A 203 1.69 -2.57 -8.90
N LEU A 204 1.90 -1.85 -10.00
CA LEU A 204 3.21 -1.33 -10.40
C LEU A 204 3.51 -0.05 -9.63
N ARG A 205 4.79 0.30 -9.54
CA ARG A 205 5.21 1.56 -8.90
C ARG A 205 4.55 2.75 -9.59
N ASN A 206 3.90 3.62 -8.78
CA ASN A 206 3.19 4.82 -9.24
C ASN A 206 1.90 4.55 -10.07
N MET A 207 1.50 3.28 -10.27
CA MET A 207 0.41 2.91 -11.18
C MET A 207 -0.91 3.60 -10.83
N VAL A 208 -1.38 3.50 -9.60
CA VAL A 208 -2.68 4.10 -9.19
C VAL A 208 -2.70 5.60 -9.44
N ARG A 209 -1.63 6.31 -9.11
CA ARG A 209 -1.50 7.76 -9.31
C ARG A 209 -1.51 8.14 -10.79
N ALA A 210 -0.91 7.33 -11.66
CA ALA A 210 -0.91 7.54 -13.10
C ALA A 210 -2.29 7.25 -13.72
N VAL A 211 -2.96 6.17 -13.29
CA VAL A 211 -4.33 5.84 -13.69
C VAL A 211 -5.28 6.98 -13.34
N VAL A 212 -5.29 7.42 -12.06
CA VAL A 212 -6.13 8.53 -11.62
C VAL A 212 -5.85 9.81 -12.40
N GLY A 213 -4.58 10.15 -12.63
CA GLY A 213 -4.20 11.33 -13.41
C GLY A 213 -4.72 11.28 -14.83
N THR A 214 -4.69 10.10 -15.47
CA THR A 214 -5.21 9.91 -16.84
C THR A 214 -6.73 9.95 -16.88
N LEU A 215 -7.41 9.34 -15.88
CA LEU A 215 -8.87 9.44 -15.74
C LEU A 215 -9.33 10.90 -15.56
N LEU A 216 -8.57 11.72 -14.82
CA LEU A 216 -8.86 13.15 -14.70
C LEU A 216 -8.75 13.91 -16.02
N GLU A 217 -7.88 13.52 -16.95
CA GLU A 217 -7.85 14.10 -18.31
C GLU A 217 -9.13 13.74 -19.08
N VAL A 218 -9.67 12.52 -18.89
CA VAL A 218 -10.99 12.14 -19.45
C VAL A 218 -12.11 12.99 -18.85
N GLY A 219 -12.17 13.11 -17.53
CA GLY A 219 -13.19 13.90 -16.84
C GLY A 219 -13.16 15.39 -17.16
N ARG A 220 -12.01 15.92 -17.59
CA ARG A 220 -11.84 17.31 -18.07
C ARG A 220 -12.14 17.48 -19.55
N GLY A 221 -12.52 16.42 -20.26
CA GLY A 221 -12.79 16.45 -21.69
C GLY A 221 -11.55 16.63 -22.58
N LYS A 222 -10.35 16.44 -22.05
CA LYS A 222 -9.08 16.51 -22.82
C LYS A 222 -8.78 15.19 -23.53
N MET A 223 -9.42 14.11 -23.14
CA MET A 223 -9.30 12.77 -23.68
C MET A 223 -10.68 12.12 -23.68
N ASP A 224 -11.00 11.34 -24.69
CA ASP A 224 -12.16 10.48 -24.71
C ASP A 224 -11.85 9.07 -24.15
N VAL A 225 -12.85 8.22 -24.04
CA VAL A 225 -12.69 6.84 -23.54
C VAL A 225 -11.77 6.02 -24.46
N ASP A 226 -11.88 6.21 -25.77
CA ASP A 226 -10.99 5.53 -26.72
C ASP A 226 -9.55 6.05 -26.63
N GLY A 227 -9.36 7.31 -26.30
CA GLY A 227 -8.06 7.89 -25.98
C GLY A 227 -7.43 7.24 -24.76
N PHE A 228 -8.24 6.96 -23.72
CA PHE A 228 -7.76 6.24 -22.55
C PHE A 228 -7.35 4.79 -22.88
N ARG A 229 -8.11 4.08 -23.73
CA ARG A 229 -7.75 2.75 -24.26
C ARG A 229 -6.41 2.82 -25.02
N ARG A 230 -6.27 3.78 -25.93
CA ARG A 230 -5.02 3.97 -26.69
C ARG A 230 -3.81 4.22 -25.79
N VAL A 231 -3.98 4.94 -24.66
CA VAL A 231 -2.89 5.12 -23.68
C VAL A 231 -2.42 3.78 -23.13
N ILE A 232 -3.33 2.85 -22.78
CA ILE A 232 -2.96 1.53 -22.28
C ILE A 232 -2.24 0.71 -23.35
N GLU A 233 -2.78 0.69 -24.57
CA GLU A 233 -2.31 -0.11 -25.70
C GLU A 233 -0.94 0.31 -26.20
N GLN A 234 -0.60 1.60 -26.12
CA GLN A 234 0.70 2.13 -26.55
C GLN A 234 1.85 1.70 -25.66
N LYS A 235 1.61 1.23 -24.43
CA LYS A 235 2.63 0.80 -23.48
C LYS A 235 3.74 1.84 -23.25
N ASP A 236 3.38 3.11 -23.32
CA ASP A 236 4.28 4.25 -23.17
C ASP A 236 3.83 5.15 -22.02
N ARG A 237 4.68 5.29 -20.99
CA ARG A 237 4.40 6.15 -19.83
C ARG A 237 4.21 7.61 -20.21
N CYS A 238 4.85 8.07 -21.28
CA CYS A 238 4.75 9.47 -21.72
C CYS A 238 3.37 9.82 -22.30
N ARG A 239 2.57 8.82 -22.64
CA ARG A 239 1.19 8.98 -23.15
C ARG A 239 0.16 9.07 -22.03
N ALA A 240 0.47 8.54 -20.87
CA ALA A 240 -0.41 8.66 -19.71
C ALA A 240 -0.36 10.07 -19.12
N GLY A 241 -1.46 10.45 -18.49
CA GLY A 241 -1.57 11.72 -17.77
C GLY A 241 -0.54 11.88 -16.65
N THR A 242 -0.37 13.11 -16.19
CA THR A 242 0.50 13.41 -15.05
C THR A 242 0.01 12.67 -13.81
N SER A 243 0.92 12.01 -13.11
CA SER A 243 0.59 11.33 -11.85
C SER A 243 0.09 12.32 -10.81
N VAL A 244 -1.04 12.00 -10.19
CA VAL A 244 -1.60 12.84 -9.13
C VAL A 244 -0.74 12.79 -7.85
N PRO A 245 -0.86 13.78 -6.93
CA PRO A 245 -0.13 13.80 -5.66
C PRO A 245 -0.36 12.54 -4.82
N GLY A 246 0.64 12.11 -4.04
CA GLY A 246 0.55 10.92 -3.19
C GLY A 246 -0.30 11.10 -1.94
N ASN A 247 -0.41 12.33 -1.44
CA ASN A 247 -1.07 12.68 -0.17
C ASN A 247 -2.59 12.41 -0.10
N ALA A 248 -3.23 12.05 -1.20
CA ALA A 248 -4.63 11.67 -1.22
C ALA A 248 -4.83 10.16 -1.50
N LEU A 249 -3.74 9.39 -1.57
CA LEU A 249 -3.74 7.96 -1.84
C LEU A 249 -3.57 7.16 -0.55
N PHE A 250 -4.45 6.18 -0.36
CA PHE A 250 -4.45 5.27 0.78
C PHE A 250 -4.44 3.82 0.32
N LEU A 251 -3.51 3.02 0.82
CA LEU A 251 -3.64 1.57 0.83
C LEU A 251 -4.64 1.22 1.93
N VAL A 252 -5.79 0.64 1.56
CA VAL A 252 -6.89 0.43 2.51
C VAL A 252 -7.18 -1.03 2.80
N ASP A 253 -6.67 -1.96 1.98
CA ASP A 253 -6.87 -3.38 2.19
C ASP A 253 -5.77 -4.21 1.52
N VAL A 254 -5.39 -5.30 2.19
CA VAL A 254 -4.51 -6.36 1.68
C VAL A 254 -5.09 -7.69 2.10
N THR A 255 -5.41 -8.55 1.14
CA THR A 255 -6.05 -9.85 1.41
C THR A 255 -5.07 -11.01 1.26
N TYR A 256 -5.27 -12.04 2.08
CA TYR A 256 -4.48 -13.27 2.11
C TYR A 256 -5.38 -14.50 2.20
N PRO A 257 -4.92 -15.68 1.78
CA PRO A 257 -5.61 -16.94 2.06
C PRO A 257 -5.62 -17.21 3.57
N ASP A 258 -6.79 -17.65 4.11
CA ASP A 258 -6.91 -18.00 5.54
C ASP A 258 -5.95 -19.12 5.95
N SER A 259 -5.56 -19.97 5.01
CA SER A 259 -4.65 -21.09 5.24
C SER A 259 -3.23 -20.71 5.67
N LEU A 260 -2.86 -19.42 5.60
CA LEU A 260 -1.55 -18.92 6.06
C LEU A 260 -1.49 -18.73 7.57
N PHE A 261 -2.62 -18.51 8.22
CA PHE A 261 -2.69 -18.21 9.65
C PHE A 261 -2.73 -19.49 10.48
N ILE A 262 -2.13 -19.44 11.69
CA ILE A 262 -2.02 -20.57 12.61
C ILE A 262 -2.94 -20.33 13.81
#